data_415575463d5fefee4e64acdf67ea02f5
#
_entry.id   415575463d5fefee4e64acdf67ea02f5
#
_cell.length_a   1.000
_cell.length_b   1.000
_cell.length_c   1.000
_cell.angle_alpha   90.00
_cell.angle_beta   90.00
_cell.angle_gamma   90.00
#
_symmetry.space_group_name_H-M   'P 1'
#
loop_
_entity.id
_entity.type
_entity.pdbx_description
1 polymer ?
#
loop_
_entity_poly.entity_id
_entity_poly.type
_entity_poly.pdbx_seq_one_letter_code
_entity_poly.pdbx_strand_id
1 'polypeptide(L)'
;MVNIDDVPYLDGGLADSIPIRHALHQNNEKIVVILTRNPGYRKKVNDKRHGKVISPRLWQISGAVKTMIRRNYMYNKELELIEKLEHEGRIFVLRPLVPTVSRLEQDCDVLREFYEHGYHLMKRNYENLMRYLEI
;
A
#
# COMPACT_ATOMS: atom_id res chain seq x y z
N MET A 1 -5.36 -15.45 11.00
CA MET A 1 -6.26 -16.18 10.11
C MET A 1 -7.62 -16.20 10.79
N VAL A 2 -8.66 -15.76 10.10
CA VAL A 2 -10.04 -15.71 10.59
C VAL A 2 -10.84 -16.69 9.75
N ASN A 3 -11.70 -17.50 10.38
CA ASN A 3 -12.60 -18.40 9.65
C ASN A 3 -13.97 -17.74 9.51
N ILE A 4 -14.50 -17.75 8.31
CA ILE A 4 -15.85 -17.29 7.97
C ILE A 4 -16.50 -18.42 7.16
N ASP A 5 -17.62 -18.96 7.64
CA ASP A 5 -18.32 -20.10 7.03
C ASP A 5 -17.36 -21.28 6.70
N ASP A 6 -16.53 -21.65 7.68
CA ASP A 6 -15.51 -22.70 7.60
C ASP A 6 -14.39 -22.46 6.55
N VAL A 7 -14.36 -21.30 5.92
CA VAL A 7 -13.31 -20.88 5.00
C VAL A 7 -12.28 -20.01 5.72
N PRO A 8 -10.97 -20.33 5.67
CA PRO A 8 -9.94 -19.53 6.29
C PRO A 8 -9.59 -18.31 5.46
N TYR A 9 -9.67 -17.12 6.06
CA TYR A 9 -9.28 -15.84 5.46
C TYR A 9 -8.01 -15.27 6.08
N LEU A 10 -7.25 -14.57 5.26
CA LEU A 10 -6.07 -13.79 5.64
C LEU A 10 -6.27 -12.31 5.26
N ASP A 11 -5.40 -11.44 5.80
CA ASP A 11 -5.34 -10.03 5.43
C ASP A 11 -5.18 -9.87 3.91
N GLY A 12 -6.07 -9.12 3.28
CA GLY A 12 -6.06 -8.82 1.84
C GLY A 12 -4.76 -8.15 1.37
N GLY A 13 -4.09 -7.39 2.23
CA GLY A 13 -2.78 -6.81 1.95
C GLY A 13 -1.64 -7.82 1.74
N LEU A 14 -1.88 -9.13 1.99
CA LEU A 14 -0.97 -10.19 1.58
C LEU A 14 -1.06 -10.46 0.08
N ALA A 15 -2.26 -10.40 -0.48
CA ALA A 15 -2.52 -10.65 -1.89
C ALA A 15 -2.27 -9.39 -2.73
N ASP A 16 -2.89 -8.27 -2.34
CA ASP A 16 -2.79 -6.99 -3.02
C ASP A 16 -2.67 -5.87 -1.97
N SER A 17 -1.47 -5.33 -1.82
CA SER A 17 -1.20 -4.29 -0.82
C SER A 17 -1.66 -2.90 -1.25
N ILE A 18 -1.75 -2.64 -2.56
CA ILE A 18 -2.21 -1.38 -3.14
C ILE A 18 -3.05 -1.73 -4.38
N PRO A 19 -4.38 -1.87 -4.26
CA PRO A 19 -5.25 -2.44 -5.30
C PRO A 19 -5.52 -1.47 -6.47
N ILE A 20 -4.47 -0.82 -6.98
CA ILE A 20 -4.57 0.16 -8.06
C ILE A 20 -5.10 -0.46 -9.37
N ARG A 21 -4.66 -1.69 -9.68
CA ARG A 21 -5.15 -2.39 -10.88
C ARG A 21 -6.63 -2.68 -10.79
N HIS A 22 -7.11 -3.08 -9.60
CA HIS A 22 -8.52 -3.31 -9.38
C HIS A 22 -9.32 -2.02 -9.58
N ALA A 23 -8.88 -0.89 -9.00
CA ALA A 23 -9.51 0.40 -9.19
C ALA A 23 -9.57 0.83 -10.67
N LEU A 24 -8.50 0.58 -11.45
CA LEU A 24 -8.48 0.85 -12.88
C LEU A 24 -9.45 -0.04 -13.67
N HIS A 25 -9.57 -1.32 -13.30
CA HIS A 25 -10.49 -2.25 -13.96
C HIS A 25 -11.97 -1.95 -13.71
N GLN A 26 -12.28 -1.24 -12.62
CA GLN A 26 -13.64 -0.78 -12.32
C GLN A 26 -14.09 0.41 -13.17
N ASN A 27 -13.27 0.89 -14.10
CA ASN A 27 -13.53 2.06 -14.94
C ASN A 27 -13.86 3.32 -14.15
N ASN A 28 -13.20 3.50 -13.00
CA ASN A 28 -13.31 4.74 -12.23
C ASN A 28 -12.70 5.89 -13.04
N GLU A 29 -13.45 6.98 -13.21
CA GLU A 29 -12.99 8.16 -13.93
C GLU A 29 -11.88 8.89 -13.19
N LYS A 30 -11.98 8.93 -11.86
CA LYS A 30 -11.01 9.58 -10.97
C LYS A 30 -10.54 8.59 -9.90
N ILE A 31 -9.24 8.53 -9.68
CA ILE A 31 -8.63 7.66 -8.68
C ILE A 31 -7.69 8.48 -7.81
N VAL A 32 -7.96 8.48 -6.50
CA VAL A 32 -7.11 9.10 -5.49
C VAL A 32 -6.37 7.99 -4.73
N VAL A 33 -5.06 8.08 -4.67
CA VAL A 33 -4.19 7.11 -3.96
C VAL A 33 -3.52 7.79 -2.78
N ILE A 34 -3.73 7.26 -1.57
CA ILE A 34 -3.06 7.71 -0.37
C ILE A 34 -2.05 6.65 0.05
N LEU A 35 -0.77 6.96 -0.08
CA LEU A 35 0.33 6.07 0.28
C LEU A 35 0.84 6.38 1.69
N THR A 36 1.27 5.34 2.40
CA THR A 36 1.84 5.43 3.74
C THR A 36 3.37 5.43 3.75
N ARG A 37 4.01 5.48 2.57
CA ARG A 37 5.46 5.48 2.40
C ARG A 37 5.90 6.65 1.53
N ASN A 38 7.11 7.12 1.81
CA ASN A 38 7.72 8.26 1.11
C ASN A 38 7.92 7.99 -0.39
N PRO A 39 8.10 9.04 -1.20
CA PRO A 39 8.53 8.91 -2.58
C PRO A 39 9.80 8.05 -2.69
N GLY A 40 9.87 7.23 -3.72
CA GLY A 40 11.02 6.35 -3.98
C GLY A 40 11.15 5.13 -3.05
N TYR A 41 10.26 4.95 -2.08
CA TYR A 41 10.29 3.75 -1.23
C TYR A 41 10.11 2.49 -2.07
N ARG A 42 10.95 1.48 -1.76
CA ARG A 42 10.81 0.12 -2.32
C ARG A 42 11.02 -0.92 -1.23
N LYS A 43 10.24 -1.97 -1.27
CA LYS A 43 10.44 -3.14 -0.41
C LYS A 43 11.62 -3.97 -0.93
N LYS A 44 12.47 -4.44 -0.01
CA LYS A 44 13.51 -5.41 -0.36
C LYS A 44 12.85 -6.68 -0.91
N VAL A 45 13.17 -7.04 -2.14
CA VAL A 45 12.75 -8.31 -2.73
C VAL A 45 13.64 -9.38 -2.13
N ASN A 46 13.07 -10.27 -1.33
CA ASN A 46 13.81 -11.38 -0.75
C ASN A 46 14.23 -12.33 -1.87
N ASP A 47 15.52 -12.50 -2.04
CA ASP A 47 16.06 -13.55 -2.88
C ASP A 47 15.59 -14.91 -2.33
N LYS A 48 15.35 -15.89 -3.22
CA LYS A 48 14.73 -17.19 -2.93
C LYS A 48 15.35 -17.99 -1.77
N ARG A 49 16.49 -17.52 -1.23
CA ARG A 49 17.26 -18.16 -0.14
C ARG A 49 16.65 -17.98 1.26
N HIS A 50 15.70 -17.09 1.47
CA HIS A 50 15.14 -16.77 2.78
C HIS A 50 13.78 -17.42 3.07
N GLY A 51 13.38 -18.45 2.30
CA GLY A 51 12.15 -19.20 2.51
C GLY A 51 12.07 -20.01 3.82
N LYS A 52 12.98 -19.78 4.77
CA LYS A 52 13.08 -20.58 6.02
C LYS A 52 12.14 -20.19 7.17
N VAL A 53 11.32 -19.16 7.03
CA VAL A 53 10.48 -18.68 8.14
C VAL A 53 8.99 -18.61 7.75
N ILE A 54 8.54 -19.51 6.92
CA ILE A 54 7.11 -19.67 6.67
C ILE A 54 6.59 -20.75 7.61
N SER A 55 5.64 -20.38 8.49
CA SER A 55 5.02 -21.33 9.41
C SER A 55 4.54 -22.58 8.68
N PRO A 56 4.76 -23.81 9.22
CA PRO A 56 4.28 -25.07 8.61
C PRO A 56 2.77 -25.05 8.31
N ARG A 57 1.97 -24.32 9.11
CA ARG A 57 0.53 -24.14 8.87
C ARG A 57 0.22 -23.37 7.60
N LEU A 58 1.08 -22.45 7.18
CA LEU A 58 0.88 -21.69 5.93
C LEU A 58 1.24 -22.50 4.69
N TRP A 59 2.08 -23.52 4.82
CA TRP A 59 2.38 -24.45 3.71
C TRP A 59 1.16 -25.27 3.28
N GLN A 60 0.20 -25.50 4.16
CA GLN A 60 -1.06 -26.18 3.82
C GLN A 60 -1.94 -25.33 2.88
N ILE A 61 -1.67 -24.02 2.79
CA ILE A 61 -2.38 -23.08 1.90
C ILE A 61 -1.41 -22.71 0.78
N SER A 62 -1.28 -23.56 -0.22
CA SER A 62 -0.29 -23.43 -1.32
C SER A 62 -0.34 -22.06 -2.05
N GLY A 63 -1.54 -21.45 -2.16
CA GLY A 63 -1.74 -20.12 -2.71
C GLY A 63 -1.14 -18.99 -1.86
N ALA A 64 -1.34 -19.03 -0.54
CA ALA A 64 -0.87 -18.02 0.38
C ALA A 64 0.67 -17.93 0.40
N VAL A 65 1.37 -19.05 0.36
CA VAL A 65 2.85 -19.10 0.33
C VAL A 65 3.40 -18.44 -0.94
N LYS A 66 2.84 -18.75 -2.10
CA LYS A 66 3.25 -18.13 -3.38
C LYS A 66 3.04 -16.62 -3.34
N THR A 67 1.91 -16.18 -2.80
CA THR A 67 1.54 -14.77 -2.65
C THR A 67 2.52 -14.05 -1.71
N MET A 68 2.85 -14.63 -0.56
CA MET A 68 3.81 -14.05 0.39
C MET A 68 5.21 -13.89 -0.21
N ILE A 69 5.69 -14.86 -0.99
CA ILE A 69 7.00 -14.80 -1.67
C ILE A 69 7.00 -13.66 -2.70
N ARG A 70 5.92 -13.47 -3.45
CA ARG A 70 5.81 -12.47 -4.51
C ARG A 70 5.43 -11.08 -4.00
N ARG A 71 4.93 -10.97 -2.76
CA ARG A 71 4.35 -9.75 -2.21
C ARG A 71 5.22 -8.50 -2.39
N ASN A 72 6.50 -8.57 -2.04
CA ASN A 72 7.39 -7.41 -2.12
C ASN A 72 7.66 -6.99 -3.57
N TYR A 73 7.80 -7.97 -4.46
CA TYR A 73 7.95 -7.71 -5.89
C TYR A 73 6.68 -7.04 -6.47
N MET A 74 5.50 -7.60 -6.18
CA MET A 74 4.23 -7.04 -6.65
C MET A 74 4.01 -5.64 -6.09
N TYR A 75 4.25 -5.42 -4.80
CA TYR A 75 4.18 -4.10 -4.19
C TYR A 75 5.03 -3.05 -4.93
N ASN A 76 6.26 -3.39 -5.28
CA ASN A 76 7.13 -2.48 -6.03
C ASN A 76 6.61 -2.22 -7.44
N LYS A 77 6.02 -3.23 -8.10
CA LYS A 77 5.37 -3.07 -9.41
C LYS A 77 4.13 -2.19 -9.37
N GLU A 78 3.34 -2.27 -8.29
CA GLU A 78 2.22 -1.34 -8.09
C GLU A 78 2.70 0.10 -7.86
N LEU A 79 3.79 0.30 -7.12
CA LEU A 79 4.39 1.64 -6.97
C LEU A 79 4.90 2.20 -8.30
N GLU A 80 5.57 1.39 -9.13
CA GLU A 80 6.02 1.81 -10.47
C GLU A 80 4.83 2.23 -11.35
N LEU A 81 3.73 1.47 -11.31
CA LEU A 81 2.50 1.81 -12.03
C LEU A 81 1.88 3.11 -11.52
N ILE A 82 1.81 3.29 -10.20
CA ILE A 82 1.29 4.52 -9.57
C ILE A 82 2.12 5.74 -9.98
N GLU A 83 3.45 5.64 -9.91
CA GLU A 83 4.35 6.74 -10.31
C GLU A 83 4.17 7.12 -11.78
N LYS A 84 4.00 6.13 -12.65
CA LYS A 84 3.69 6.35 -14.07
C LYS A 84 2.36 7.06 -14.26
N LEU A 85 1.29 6.57 -13.64
CA LEU A 85 -0.06 7.14 -13.77
C LEU A 85 -0.16 8.55 -13.16
N GLU A 86 0.57 8.80 -12.07
CA GLU A 86 0.70 10.12 -11.45
C GLU A 86 1.38 11.09 -12.41
N HIS A 87 2.49 10.68 -13.02
CA HIS A 87 3.21 11.50 -14.03
C HIS A 87 2.35 11.81 -15.25
N GLU A 88 1.50 10.88 -15.65
CA GLU A 88 0.52 11.04 -16.74
C GLU A 88 -0.71 11.90 -16.33
N GLY A 89 -0.82 12.32 -15.08
CA GLY A 89 -1.97 13.07 -14.54
C GLY A 89 -3.28 12.26 -14.46
N ARG A 90 -3.20 10.94 -14.56
CA ARG A 90 -4.36 10.04 -14.56
C ARG A 90 -4.89 9.71 -13.18
N ILE A 91 -4.07 9.87 -12.15
CA ILE A 91 -4.43 9.65 -10.76
C ILE A 91 -3.88 10.79 -9.90
N PHE A 92 -4.53 11.04 -8.76
CA PHE A 92 -4.04 11.94 -7.75
C PHE A 92 -3.38 11.15 -6.63
N VAL A 93 -2.15 11.50 -6.24
CA VAL A 93 -1.40 10.74 -5.22
C VAL A 93 -0.98 11.64 -4.08
N LEU A 94 -1.26 11.18 -2.85
CA LEU A 94 -0.71 11.75 -1.62
C LEU A 94 0.22 10.74 -0.95
N ARG A 95 1.36 11.23 -0.48
CA ARG A 95 2.34 10.41 0.25
C ARG A 95 3.10 11.25 1.27
N PRO A 96 3.55 10.67 2.40
CA PRO A 96 4.30 11.42 3.40
C PRO A 96 5.62 11.93 2.83
N LEU A 97 6.00 13.15 3.27
CA LEU A 97 7.24 13.82 2.91
C LEU A 97 8.24 13.87 4.08
N VAL A 98 7.83 13.33 5.24
CA VAL A 98 8.64 13.18 6.45
C VAL A 98 8.93 11.71 6.71
N PRO A 99 9.90 11.35 7.57
CA PRO A 99 10.13 9.96 7.95
C PRO A 99 8.85 9.28 8.42
N THR A 100 8.59 8.08 7.94
CA THR A 100 7.38 7.33 8.29
C THR A 100 7.57 6.60 9.62
N VAL A 101 6.49 6.54 10.40
CA VAL A 101 6.49 5.83 11.69
C VAL A 101 6.58 4.32 11.55
N SER A 102 7.12 3.66 12.57
CA SER A 102 7.15 2.21 12.68
C SER A 102 5.74 1.65 12.86
N ARG A 103 5.52 0.39 12.44
CA ARG A 103 4.27 -0.35 12.74
C ARG A 103 4.09 -0.64 14.23
N LEU A 104 5.16 -0.60 14.99
CA LEU A 104 5.20 -0.86 16.43
C LEU A 104 5.52 0.40 17.22
N GLU A 105 5.31 1.59 16.62
CA GLU A 105 5.50 2.85 17.30
C GLU A 105 4.50 2.98 18.44
N GLN A 106 5.00 3.38 19.61
CA GLN A 106 4.20 3.56 20.82
C GLN A 106 4.33 4.98 21.39
N ASP A 107 5.27 5.76 20.87
CA ASP A 107 5.43 7.15 21.26
C ASP A 107 4.27 7.98 20.68
N CYS A 108 3.43 8.48 21.59
CA CYS A 108 2.24 9.25 21.23
C CYS A 108 2.59 10.58 20.54
N ASP A 109 3.72 11.19 20.86
CA ASP A 109 4.12 12.46 20.27
C ASP A 109 4.60 12.23 18.85
N VAL A 110 5.39 11.19 18.60
CA VAL A 110 5.81 10.78 17.25
C VAL A 110 4.60 10.43 16.37
N LEU A 111 3.61 9.72 16.92
CA LEU A 111 2.38 9.39 16.19
C LEU A 111 1.55 10.65 15.90
N ARG A 112 1.47 11.59 16.85
CA ARG A 112 0.76 12.85 16.68
C ARG A 112 1.42 13.72 15.62
N GLU A 113 2.72 13.88 15.65
CA GLU A 113 3.48 14.63 14.65
C GLU A 113 3.25 14.07 13.23
N PHE A 114 3.24 12.75 13.09
CA PHE A 114 2.98 12.11 11.81
C PHE A 114 1.53 12.31 11.33
N TYR A 115 0.56 12.27 12.25
CA TYR A 115 -0.84 12.60 11.97
C TYR A 115 -1.00 14.06 11.50
N GLU A 116 -0.43 15.01 12.24
CA GLU A 116 -0.46 16.43 11.91
C GLU A 116 0.18 16.71 10.53
N HIS A 117 1.31 16.02 10.24
CA HIS A 117 1.91 16.09 8.92
C HIS A 117 0.91 15.66 7.83
N GLY A 118 0.22 14.54 8.00
CA GLY A 118 -0.77 14.05 7.03
C GLY A 118 -1.92 15.03 6.84
N TYR A 119 -2.45 15.58 7.94
CA TYR A 119 -3.51 16.59 7.92
C TYR A 119 -3.09 17.85 7.15
N HIS A 120 -1.94 18.42 7.50
CA HIS A 120 -1.43 19.62 6.83
C HIS A 120 -1.04 19.36 5.37
N LEU A 121 -0.52 18.19 5.05
CA LEU A 121 -0.23 17.80 3.68
C LEU A 121 -1.50 17.80 2.83
N MET A 122 -2.59 17.19 3.33
CA MET A 122 -3.86 17.19 2.63
C MET A 122 -4.43 18.60 2.50
N LYS A 123 -4.40 19.39 3.57
CA LYS A 123 -4.90 20.76 3.56
C LYS A 123 -4.20 21.63 2.50
N ARG A 124 -2.87 21.49 2.35
CA ARG A 124 -2.12 22.22 1.31
C ARG A 124 -2.43 21.75 -0.11
N ASN A 125 -2.83 20.49 -0.26
CA ASN A 125 -3.14 19.90 -1.57
C ASN A 125 -4.64 19.89 -1.88
N TYR A 126 -5.46 20.47 -1.01
CA TYR A 126 -6.91 20.42 -1.14
C TYR A 126 -7.41 21.02 -2.46
N GLU A 127 -6.95 22.20 -2.83
CA GLU A 127 -7.34 22.85 -4.09
C GLU A 127 -6.89 22.05 -5.32
N ASN A 128 -5.72 21.42 -5.26
CA ASN A 128 -5.24 20.56 -6.35
C ASN A 128 -6.10 19.31 -6.48
N LEU A 129 -6.53 18.72 -5.35
CA LEU A 129 -7.45 17.60 -5.35
C LEU A 129 -8.80 18.00 -5.92
N MET A 130 -9.38 19.13 -5.49
CA MET A 130 -10.67 19.59 -5.99
C MET A 130 -10.62 19.85 -7.50
N ARG A 131 -9.54 20.46 -7.99
CA ARG A 131 -9.31 20.67 -9.42
C ARG A 131 -9.19 19.34 -10.17
N TYR A 132 -8.48 18.36 -9.60
CA TYR A 132 -8.38 17.02 -10.20
C TYR A 132 -9.74 16.32 -10.27
N LEU A 133 -10.58 16.49 -9.25
CA LEU A 133 -11.94 15.93 -9.21
C LEU A 133 -12.95 16.71 -10.06
N GLU A 134 -12.59 17.90 -10.53
CA GLU A 134 -13.48 18.82 -11.27
C GLU A 134 -14.71 19.27 -10.46
N ILE A 135 -14.52 19.54 -9.16
CA ILE A 135 -15.55 20.01 -8.22
C ILE A 135 -15.26 21.46 -7.84
#